data_96aae93f8c82e7f95cc4bac4fe9367ff
#
_entry.id   96aae93f8c82e7f95cc4bac4fe9367ff
#
_cell.length_a   1.000
_cell.length_b   1.000
_cell.length_c   1.000
_cell.angle_alpha   90.00
_cell.angle_beta   90.00
_cell.angle_gamma   90.00
#
_symmetry.space_group_name_H-M   'P 1'
#
loop_
_entity.id
_entity.type
_entity.pdbx_description
1 polymer ?
#
loop_
_entity_poly.entity_id
_entity_poly.type
_entity_poly.pdbx_seq_one_letter_code
_entity_poly.pdbx_strand_id
1 'polypeptide(L)'
;MDSEILSPETKNEIVAKTRSFIWEIFDTLIKALIVILIVLTFGFRMCTVVGSSMQNTLQNGEKLIITSLINHPQAGDIIVFHETSYLNEPVVKRVIATGNHWVKIDFDNAIVYVSDDEVFDESDIINEEYVYLDIGQYRTTGVQTTFVPEGYLFVMGDNRNNSIDSRSKDIGVIDERTILGKVIFRISPSEKIGIIN
;
A
#
# COMPACT_ATOMS: atom_id res chain seq x y z
N MET A 1 -33.56 -46.95 -40.21
CA MET A 1 -32.89 -46.01 -39.32
C MET A 1 -32.99 -44.65 -39.99
N ASP A 2 -34.15 -44.00 -39.75
CA ASP A 2 -34.53 -42.76 -40.44
C ASP A 2 -33.73 -41.62 -39.79
N SER A 3 -32.86 -41.00 -40.55
CA SER A 3 -32.19 -39.76 -40.17
C SER A 3 -33.25 -38.65 -40.30
N GLU A 4 -33.78 -38.18 -39.17
CA GLU A 4 -34.73 -37.08 -39.08
C GLU A 4 -34.07 -35.81 -39.64
N ILE A 5 -34.36 -35.53 -40.92
CA ILE A 5 -33.84 -34.33 -41.60
C ILE A 5 -34.69 -33.15 -41.09
N LEU A 6 -34.13 -32.36 -40.18
CA LEU A 6 -34.73 -31.12 -39.66
C LEU A 6 -35.25 -30.24 -40.85
N SER A 7 -36.43 -29.69 -40.70
CA SER A 7 -36.99 -28.76 -41.70
C SER A 7 -36.10 -27.53 -41.87
N PRO A 8 -36.09 -26.90 -43.06
CA PRO A 8 -35.31 -25.68 -43.33
C PRO A 8 -35.61 -24.54 -42.33
N GLU A 9 -36.85 -24.42 -41.86
CA GLU A 9 -37.27 -23.41 -40.86
C GLU A 9 -36.62 -23.66 -39.48
N THR A 10 -36.68 -24.92 -39.03
CA THR A 10 -36.06 -25.29 -37.76
C THR A 10 -34.54 -25.08 -37.75
N LYS A 11 -33.87 -25.33 -38.89
CA LYS A 11 -32.43 -25.04 -39.04
C LYS A 11 -32.12 -23.53 -38.94
N ASN A 12 -32.96 -22.70 -39.59
CA ASN A 12 -32.78 -21.25 -39.57
C ASN A 12 -33.00 -20.67 -38.16
N GLU A 13 -33.99 -21.16 -37.41
CA GLU A 13 -34.22 -20.76 -36.03
C GLU A 13 -33.06 -21.14 -35.10
N ILE A 14 -32.52 -22.36 -35.23
CA ILE A 14 -31.36 -22.80 -34.44
C ILE A 14 -30.14 -21.93 -34.75
N VAL A 15 -29.89 -21.65 -36.03
CA VAL A 15 -28.75 -20.79 -36.44
C VAL A 15 -28.94 -19.36 -35.93
N ALA A 16 -30.15 -18.79 -36.00
CA ALA A 16 -30.43 -17.46 -35.47
C ALA A 16 -30.23 -17.40 -33.94
N LYS A 17 -30.73 -18.39 -33.19
CA LYS A 17 -30.57 -18.50 -31.74
C LYS A 17 -29.13 -18.68 -31.33
N THR A 18 -28.37 -19.52 -32.03
CA THR A 18 -26.95 -19.73 -31.81
C THR A 18 -26.15 -18.45 -32.06
N ARG A 19 -26.46 -17.74 -33.14
CA ARG A 19 -25.82 -16.46 -33.47
C ARG A 19 -26.10 -15.39 -32.43
N SER A 20 -27.34 -15.24 -31.96
CA SER A 20 -27.72 -14.31 -30.91
C SER A 20 -26.99 -14.64 -29.61
N PHE A 21 -26.92 -15.90 -29.19
CA PHE A 21 -26.20 -16.37 -28.01
C PHE A 21 -24.71 -16.06 -28.09
N ILE A 22 -24.07 -16.26 -29.24
CA ILE A 22 -22.67 -15.92 -29.47
C ILE A 22 -22.45 -14.42 -29.30
N TRP A 23 -23.32 -13.58 -29.86
CA TRP A 23 -23.25 -12.13 -29.73
C TRP A 23 -23.41 -11.66 -28.28
N GLU A 24 -24.30 -12.27 -27.49
CA GLU A 24 -24.46 -11.97 -26.06
C GLU A 24 -23.20 -12.30 -25.25
N ILE A 25 -22.56 -13.44 -25.56
CA ILE A 25 -21.28 -13.80 -24.95
C ILE A 25 -20.18 -12.78 -25.29
N PHE A 26 -20.06 -12.42 -26.57
CA PHE A 26 -19.08 -11.43 -27.02
C PHE A 26 -19.28 -10.07 -26.35
N ASP A 27 -20.52 -9.59 -26.28
CA ASP A 27 -20.86 -8.32 -25.63
C ASP A 27 -20.50 -8.34 -24.13
N THR A 28 -20.81 -9.44 -23.46
CA THR A 28 -20.48 -9.63 -22.03
C THR A 28 -18.96 -9.65 -21.81
N LEU A 29 -18.22 -10.37 -22.66
CA LEU A 29 -16.75 -10.43 -22.57
C LEU A 29 -16.10 -9.06 -22.82
N ILE A 30 -16.61 -8.30 -23.80
CA ILE A 30 -16.10 -6.96 -24.09
C ILE A 30 -16.34 -6.02 -22.89
N LYS A 31 -17.52 -6.04 -22.29
CA LYS A 31 -17.84 -5.24 -21.11
C LYS A 31 -16.96 -5.63 -19.93
N ALA A 32 -16.78 -6.92 -19.68
CA ALA A 32 -15.88 -7.40 -18.63
C ALA A 32 -14.43 -6.95 -18.86
N LEU A 33 -13.94 -7.05 -20.10
CA LEU A 33 -12.61 -6.59 -20.47
C LEU A 33 -12.44 -5.08 -20.24
N ILE A 34 -13.42 -4.27 -20.61
CA ILE A 34 -13.40 -2.81 -20.40
C ILE A 34 -13.30 -2.51 -18.90
N VAL A 35 -14.10 -3.17 -18.06
CA VAL A 35 -14.06 -2.98 -16.60
C VAL A 35 -12.68 -3.37 -16.04
N ILE A 36 -12.13 -4.51 -16.46
CA ILE A 36 -10.78 -4.94 -16.04
C ILE A 36 -9.73 -3.91 -16.44
N LEU A 37 -9.76 -3.41 -17.67
CA LEU A 37 -8.81 -2.40 -18.13
C LEU A 37 -8.91 -1.09 -17.34
N ILE A 38 -10.13 -0.65 -17.00
CA ILE A 38 -10.32 0.54 -16.14
C ILE A 38 -9.71 0.31 -14.77
N VAL A 39 -9.99 -0.83 -14.13
CA VAL A 39 -9.46 -1.17 -12.81
C VAL A 39 -7.93 -1.25 -12.84
N LEU A 40 -7.34 -1.90 -13.83
CA LEU A 40 -5.89 -1.99 -13.97
C LEU A 40 -5.24 -0.64 -14.26
N THR A 41 -5.89 0.23 -15.03
CA THR A 41 -5.32 1.54 -15.40
C THR A 41 -5.37 2.54 -14.26
N PHE A 42 -6.44 2.56 -13.48
CA PHE A 42 -6.67 3.56 -12.43
C PHE A 42 -6.39 3.04 -11.02
N GLY A 43 -6.49 1.74 -10.80
CA GLY A 43 -6.33 1.13 -9.48
C GLY A 43 -4.91 0.76 -9.10
N PHE A 44 -4.02 0.62 -10.09
CA PHE A 44 -2.64 0.16 -9.84
C PHE A 44 -1.62 1.05 -10.56
N ARG A 45 -0.53 1.34 -9.88
CA ARG A 45 0.59 2.11 -10.43
C ARG A 45 1.91 1.44 -10.08
N MET A 46 2.91 1.65 -10.93
CA MET A 46 4.28 1.25 -10.62
C MET A 46 5.06 2.42 -10.07
N CYS A 47 5.88 2.18 -9.05
CA CYS A 47 6.86 3.12 -8.55
C CYS A 47 8.22 2.43 -8.38
N THR A 48 9.28 3.25 -8.32
CA THR A 48 10.63 2.78 -8.04
C THR A 48 11.07 3.36 -6.71
N VAL A 49 11.63 2.51 -5.85
CA VAL A 49 12.19 2.94 -4.55
C VAL A 49 13.44 3.76 -4.78
N VAL A 50 13.48 4.96 -4.19
CA VAL A 50 14.65 5.82 -4.20
C VAL A 50 15.12 6.04 -2.76
N GLY A 51 16.41 5.83 -2.54
CA GLY A 51 17.02 6.01 -1.21
C GLY A 51 17.02 4.73 -0.36
N SER A 52 17.40 4.88 0.90
CA SER A 52 17.68 3.80 1.84
C SER A 52 16.78 3.81 3.07
N SER A 53 15.79 4.71 3.13
CA SER A 53 14.96 4.90 4.34
C SER A 53 14.10 3.68 4.70
N MET A 54 13.87 2.77 3.77
CA MET A 54 13.09 1.54 3.96
C MET A 54 13.97 0.27 3.96
N GLN A 55 15.30 0.39 4.07
CA GLN A 55 16.20 -0.76 4.31
C GLN A 55 15.83 -1.37 5.68
N ASN A 56 15.75 -2.59 5.80
CA ASN A 56 15.90 -3.87 5.21
C ASN A 56 14.75 -4.32 4.28
N THR A 57 13.57 -3.73 4.43
CA THR A 57 12.35 -4.18 3.74
C THR A 57 12.41 -3.89 2.25
N LEU A 58 12.79 -2.64 1.89
CA LEU A 58 12.89 -2.19 0.51
C LEU A 58 14.27 -1.60 0.23
N GLN A 59 14.81 -1.92 -0.93
CA GLN A 59 16.11 -1.43 -1.37
C GLN A 59 15.99 -0.43 -2.52
N ASN A 60 16.96 0.46 -2.61
CA ASN A 60 17.05 1.42 -3.72
C ASN A 60 17.03 0.71 -5.08
N GLY A 61 16.21 1.20 -6.00
CA GLY A 61 16.03 0.64 -7.34
C GLY A 61 14.98 -0.47 -7.47
N GLU A 62 14.43 -0.97 -6.36
CA GLU A 62 13.34 -1.95 -6.41
C GLU A 62 12.08 -1.34 -7.05
N LYS A 63 11.38 -2.14 -7.86
CA LYS A 63 10.13 -1.73 -8.50
C LYS A 63 8.95 -2.36 -7.79
N LEU A 64 7.98 -1.53 -7.47
CA LEU A 64 6.81 -1.88 -6.66
C LEU A 64 5.52 -1.60 -7.44
N ILE A 65 4.50 -2.37 -7.12
CA ILE A 65 3.11 -2.05 -7.47
C ILE A 65 2.46 -1.45 -6.25
N ILE A 66 1.85 -0.28 -6.43
CA ILE A 66 1.01 0.38 -5.46
C ILE A 66 -0.45 0.36 -5.92
N THR A 67 -1.37 0.35 -4.97
CA THR A 67 -2.80 0.46 -5.26
C THR A 67 -3.41 1.65 -4.52
N SER A 68 -4.25 2.40 -5.24
CA SER A 68 -5.08 3.47 -4.68
C SER A 68 -6.51 3.02 -4.33
N LEU A 69 -6.82 1.73 -4.52
CA LEU A 69 -8.15 1.17 -4.22
C LEU A 69 -8.36 0.94 -2.71
N ILE A 70 -7.30 0.96 -1.91
CA ILE A 70 -7.35 0.82 -0.45
C ILE A 70 -7.29 2.23 0.14
N ASN A 71 -8.42 2.73 0.63
CA ASN A 71 -8.57 4.11 1.06
C ASN A 71 -8.21 4.36 2.53
N HIS A 72 -8.04 3.30 3.34
CA HIS A 72 -7.74 3.39 4.76
C HIS A 72 -6.52 2.52 5.08
N PRO A 73 -5.32 3.10 5.05
CA PRO A 73 -4.11 2.40 5.49
C PRO A 73 -4.21 2.01 6.97
N GLN A 74 -3.66 0.87 7.31
CA GLN A 74 -3.59 0.36 8.67
C GLN A 74 -2.15 0.39 9.17
N ALA A 75 -1.98 0.30 10.48
CA ALA A 75 -0.66 0.13 11.08
C ALA A 75 0.04 -1.11 10.47
N GLY A 76 1.32 -0.95 10.12
CA GLY A 76 2.11 -1.94 9.41
C GLY A 76 2.14 -1.76 7.88
N ASP A 77 1.17 -1.08 7.29
CA ASP A 77 1.13 -0.86 5.84
C ASP A 77 2.28 0.01 5.35
N ILE A 78 2.83 -0.32 4.19
CA ILE A 78 3.79 0.53 3.50
C ILE A 78 3.04 1.37 2.47
N ILE A 79 3.15 2.69 2.60
CA ILE A 79 2.46 3.66 1.74
C ILE A 79 3.43 4.52 0.96
N VAL A 80 2.96 5.00 -0.18
CA VAL A 80 3.60 6.06 -0.97
C VAL A 80 2.72 7.30 -0.86
N PHE A 81 3.29 8.41 -0.45
CA PHE A 81 2.58 9.67 -0.29
C PHE A 81 3.41 10.84 -0.81
N HIS A 82 2.77 11.97 -1.05
CA HIS A 82 3.40 13.19 -1.52
C HIS A 82 3.43 14.22 -0.40
N GLU A 83 4.63 14.48 0.11
CA GLU A 83 4.85 15.55 1.10
C GLU A 83 5.37 16.80 0.38
N THR A 84 4.54 17.83 0.33
CA THR A 84 4.83 19.05 -0.43
C THR A 84 5.59 20.11 0.35
N SER A 85 5.60 20.02 1.69
CA SER A 85 6.22 21.05 2.53
C SER A 85 7.73 20.92 2.62
N TYR A 86 8.27 19.72 2.53
CA TYR A 86 9.69 19.45 2.70
C TYR A 86 10.32 18.64 1.56
N LEU A 87 9.55 17.72 0.96
CA LEU A 87 10.01 16.81 -0.09
C LEU A 87 9.21 17.05 -1.36
N ASN A 88 9.88 17.43 -2.45
CA ASN A 88 9.23 17.66 -3.76
C ASN A 88 8.91 16.36 -4.52
N GLU A 89 9.24 15.20 -3.93
CA GLU A 89 9.07 13.88 -4.57
C GLU A 89 8.26 12.96 -3.67
N PRO A 90 7.51 12.00 -4.26
CA PRO A 90 6.83 10.97 -3.48
C PRO A 90 7.80 10.16 -2.64
N VAL A 91 7.42 9.88 -1.41
CA VAL A 91 8.20 9.09 -0.47
C VAL A 91 7.48 7.82 -0.04
N VAL A 92 8.27 6.81 0.32
CA VAL A 92 7.79 5.52 0.80
C VAL A 92 8.09 5.42 2.29
N LYS A 93 7.08 5.13 3.12
CA LYS A 93 7.21 4.92 4.57
C LYS A 93 6.23 3.85 5.05
N ARG A 94 6.48 3.35 6.27
CA ARG A 94 5.56 2.44 6.97
C ARG A 94 4.65 3.23 7.90
N VAL A 95 3.38 2.89 7.90
CA VAL A 95 2.40 3.40 8.86
C VAL A 95 2.67 2.75 10.23
N ILE A 96 2.88 3.58 11.23
CA ILE A 96 3.09 3.16 12.62
C ILE A 96 1.79 3.29 13.41
N ALA A 97 1.08 4.39 13.23
CA ALA A 97 -0.22 4.63 13.85
C ALA A 97 -1.16 5.40 12.90
N THR A 98 -2.44 5.11 13.03
CA THR A 98 -3.54 5.79 12.35
C THR A 98 -4.16 6.85 13.26
N GLY A 99 -5.14 7.60 12.75
CA GLY A 99 -5.82 8.63 13.52
C GLY A 99 -6.42 8.16 14.85
N ASN A 100 -6.50 9.08 15.80
CA ASN A 100 -6.97 8.90 17.18
C ASN A 100 -6.08 8.01 18.07
N HIS A 101 -4.79 7.90 17.75
CA HIS A 101 -3.82 7.19 18.57
C HIS A 101 -2.71 8.14 19.05
N TRP A 102 -2.11 7.77 20.16
CA TRP A 102 -0.88 8.38 20.67
C TRP A 102 0.32 7.51 20.31
N VAL A 103 1.40 8.13 19.88
CA VAL A 103 2.68 7.47 19.60
C VAL A 103 3.71 8.01 20.59
N LYS A 104 4.37 7.13 21.32
CA LYS A 104 5.52 7.46 22.16
C LYS A 104 6.74 6.71 21.66
N ILE A 105 7.83 7.43 21.45
CA ILE A 105 9.12 6.87 21.05
C ILE A 105 10.12 7.13 22.15
N ASP A 106 10.65 6.06 22.72
CA ASP A 106 11.80 6.07 23.61
C ASP A 106 13.05 5.84 22.77
N PHE A 107 13.76 6.91 22.48
CA PHE A 107 14.96 6.86 21.64
C PHE A 107 16.14 6.20 22.34
N ASP A 108 16.18 6.24 23.66
CA ASP A 108 17.29 5.68 24.44
C ASP A 108 17.23 4.14 24.47
N ASN A 109 16.01 3.59 24.53
CA ASN A 109 15.75 2.16 24.50
C ASN A 109 15.33 1.63 23.11
N ALA A 110 15.14 2.52 22.14
CA ALA A 110 14.68 2.20 20.80
C ALA A 110 13.31 1.48 20.77
N ILE A 111 12.39 1.91 21.62
CA ILE A 111 11.04 1.33 21.75
C ILE A 111 10.01 2.32 21.24
N VAL A 112 9.03 1.79 20.49
CA VAL A 112 7.87 2.54 20.00
C VAL A 112 6.61 1.98 20.64
N TYR A 113 5.80 2.87 21.18
CA TYR A 113 4.50 2.58 21.80
C TYR A 113 3.41 3.22 20.95
N VAL A 114 2.28 2.54 20.81
CA VAL A 114 1.06 3.06 20.20
C VAL A 114 -0.11 2.76 21.12
N SER A 115 -0.82 3.78 21.58
CA SER A 115 -1.91 3.65 22.53
C SER A 115 -3.13 4.49 22.11
N ASP A 116 -4.32 4.12 22.58
CA ASP A 116 -5.57 4.89 22.39
C ASP A 116 -5.60 6.15 23.27
N ASP A 117 -4.81 6.20 24.31
CA ASP A 117 -4.70 7.32 25.22
C ASP A 117 -3.23 7.75 25.46
N GLU A 118 -3.03 8.82 26.24
CA GLU A 118 -1.68 9.34 26.55
C GLU A 118 -0.93 8.53 27.61
N VAL A 119 -1.57 7.51 28.17
CA VAL A 119 -0.98 6.61 29.16
C VAL A 119 -0.44 5.37 28.44
N PHE A 120 0.82 5.05 28.63
CA PHE A 120 1.49 3.96 27.92
C PHE A 120 1.95 2.88 28.89
N ASP A 121 1.70 1.63 28.53
CA ASP A 121 2.20 0.47 29.26
C ASP A 121 2.93 -0.52 28.33
N GLU A 122 3.34 -1.66 28.86
CA GLU A 122 4.09 -2.65 28.08
C GLU A 122 3.28 -3.31 26.96
N SER A 123 1.95 -3.30 27.03
CA SER A 123 1.09 -3.85 25.98
C SER A 123 0.99 -2.96 24.74
N ASP A 124 1.32 -1.68 24.88
CA ASP A 124 1.34 -0.71 23.78
C ASP A 124 2.63 -0.79 22.93
N ILE A 125 3.61 -1.60 23.35
CA ILE A 125 4.84 -1.77 22.60
C ILE A 125 4.54 -2.51 21.29
N ILE A 126 4.88 -1.88 20.17
CA ILE A 126 4.69 -2.51 18.86
C ILE A 126 5.87 -3.44 18.53
N ASN A 127 5.55 -4.59 17.93
CA ASN A 127 6.57 -5.51 17.42
C ASN A 127 7.06 -5.05 16.06
N GLU A 128 8.35 -4.77 15.94
CA GLU A 128 8.96 -4.17 14.77
C GLU A 128 10.13 -5.00 14.21
N GLU A 129 9.88 -6.28 13.88
CA GLU A 129 10.89 -7.20 13.33
C GLU A 129 11.55 -6.70 12.02
N TYR A 130 10.89 -5.79 11.32
CA TYR A 130 11.36 -5.20 10.06
C TYR A 130 12.39 -4.07 10.25
N VAL A 131 12.57 -3.58 11.46
CA VAL A 131 13.39 -2.40 11.73
C VAL A 131 14.88 -2.68 11.54
N TYR A 132 15.54 -1.79 10.81
CA TYR A 132 16.98 -1.67 10.81
C TYR A 132 17.38 -0.50 11.71
N LEU A 133 18.07 -0.82 12.79
CA LEU A 133 18.56 0.14 13.76
C LEU A 133 19.95 -0.26 14.26
N ASP A 134 20.93 0.60 14.03
CA ASP A 134 22.22 0.54 14.69
C ASP A 134 22.20 1.53 15.86
N ILE A 135 22.01 1.01 17.07
CA ILE A 135 21.90 1.82 18.30
C ILE A 135 23.14 2.71 18.49
N GLY A 136 24.33 2.24 18.09
CA GLY A 136 25.56 3.01 18.19
C GLY A 136 25.63 4.26 17.30
N GLN A 137 24.77 4.32 16.29
CA GLN A 137 24.65 5.45 15.35
C GLN A 137 23.38 6.27 15.54
N TYR A 138 22.51 5.87 16.45
CA TYR A 138 21.27 6.58 16.72
C TYR A 138 21.57 7.89 17.45
N ARG A 139 21.27 9.02 16.81
CA ARG A 139 21.69 10.35 17.28
C ARG A 139 20.64 11.07 18.13
N THR A 140 19.39 10.60 18.10
CA THR A 140 18.30 11.19 18.86
C THR A 140 18.22 10.49 20.22
N THR A 141 18.02 11.25 21.28
CA THR A 141 17.90 10.76 22.66
C THR A 141 16.63 11.30 23.29
N GLY A 142 16.21 10.68 24.40
CA GLY A 142 15.04 11.07 25.17
C GLY A 142 13.75 10.46 24.64
N VAL A 143 12.63 11.08 25.00
CA VAL A 143 11.29 10.59 24.67
C VAL A 143 10.53 11.64 23.86
N GLN A 144 9.85 11.19 22.81
CA GLN A 144 8.93 11.99 22.01
C GLN A 144 7.54 11.38 22.11
N THR A 145 6.54 12.22 22.39
CA THR A 145 5.12 11.82 22.35
C THR A 145 4.38 12.67 21.32
N THR A 146 3.56 12.04 20.51
CA THR A 146 2.81 12.70 19.42
C THR A 146 1.41 12.13 19.35
N PHE A 147 0.40 12.99 19.35
CA PHE A 147 -0.97 12.61 19.02
C PHE A 147 -1.18 12.62 17.51
N VAL A 148 -1.82 11.58 16.99
CA VAL A 148 -2.20 11.45 15.57
C VAL A 148 -3.67 11.81 15.44
N PRO A 149 -4.04 12.97 14.87
CA PRO A 149 -5.44 13.35 14.68
C PRO A 149 -6.16 12.41 13.70
N GLU A 150 -7.50 12.39 13.77
CA GLU A 150 -8.32 11.68 12.77
C GLU A 150 -8.03 12.17 11.35
N GLY A 151 -7.89 11.23 10.39
CA GLY A 151 -7.50 11.53 8.99
C GLY A 151 -6.01 11.77 8.78
N TYR A 152 -5.20 11.53 9.83
CA TYR A 152 -3.73 11.61 9.75
C TYR A 152 -3.08 10.27 10.12
N LEU A 153 -1.83 10.12 9.70
CA LEU A 153 -1.00 8.96 9.96
C LEU A 153 0.33 9.37 10.57
N PHE A 154 0.86 8.55 11.47
CA PHE A 154 2.25 8.61 11.89
C PHE A 154 3.04 7.56 11.13
N VAL A 155 4.05 7.97 10.40
CA VAL A 155 4.83 7.09 9.52
C VAL A 155 6.30 7.11 9.87
N MET A 156 6.97 5.98 9.72
CA MET A 156 8.42 5.88 9.92
C MET A 156 9.06 5.08 8.79
N GLY A 157 10.34 5.36 8.53
CA GLY A 157 11.15 4.49 7.71
C GLY A 157 11.62 3.26 8.50
N ASP A 158 11.74 2.12 7.83
CA ASP A 158 12.25 0.90 8.44
C ASP A 158 13.74 1.03 8.80
N ASN A 159 14.50 1.87 8.07
CA ASN A 159 15.84 2.29 8.43
C ASN A 159 15.78 3.49 9.38
N ARG A 160 15.72 3.23 10.68
CA ARG A 160 15.55 4.23 11.73
C ARG A 160 16.69 5.24 11.80
N ASN A 161 17.90 4.86 11.42
CA ASN A 161 19.06 5.72 11.41
C ASN A 161 19.10 6.69 10.22
N ASN A 162 18.47 6.31 9.10
CA ASN A 162 18.56 7.08 7.86
C ASN A 162 17.16 7.28 7.23
N SER A 163 16.27 7.88 7.98
CA SER A 163 14.93 8.23 7.51
C SER A 163 14.52 9.61 8.06
N ILE A 164 14.06 10.46 7.16
CA ILE A 164 13.31 11.67 7.48
C ILE A 164 11.82 11.29 7.38
N ASP A 165 11.11 11.34 8.52
CA ASP A 165 9.75 10.85 8.66
C ASP A 165 9.01 11.58 9.80
N SER A 166 7.88 11.07 10.28
CA SER A 166 7.04 11.73 11.30
C SER A 166 7.73 12.03 12.64
N ARG A 167 8.92 11.49 12.87
CA ARG A 167 9.76 11.87 14.02
C ARG A 167 10.34 13.28 13.88
N SER A 168 10.52 13.75 12.64
CA SER A 168 10.95 15.13 12.38
C SER A 168 9.77 16.09 12.49
N LYS A 169 10.01 17.24 13.13
CA LYS A 169 9.02 18.32 13.20
C LYS A 169 8.70 18.92 11.82
N ASP A 170 9.60 18.77 10.87
CA ASP A 170 9.41 19.29 9.50
C ASP A 170 8.41 18.45 8.70
N ILE A 171 8.24 17.18 9.03
CA ILE A 171 7.28 16.25 8.42
C ILE A 171 6.03 16.14 9.29
N GLY A 172 6.20 15.74 10.56
CA GLY A 172 5.08 15.50 11.48
C GLY A 172 4.14 14.39 11.02
N VAL A 173 2.87 14.48 11.39
CA VAL A 173 1.82 13.55 10.95
C VAL A 173 1.42 13.83 9.50
N ILE A 174 1.12 12.78 8.75
CA ILE A 174 0.81 12.82 7.31
C ILE A 174 -0.69 12.82 7.10
N ASP A 175 -1.21 13.75 6.31
CA ASP A 175 -2.61 13.78 5.89
C ASP A 175 -2.90 12.60 4.94
N GLU A 176 -3.89 11.77 5.26
CA GLU A 176 -4.28 10.62 4.44
C GLU A 176 -4.61 10.98 2.99
N ARG A 177 -5.05 12.21 2.73
CA ARG A 177 -5.36 12.70 1.38
C ARG A 177 -4.13 12.85 0.48
N THR A 178 -2.93 12.89 1.04
CA THR A 178 -1.67 12.96 0.29
C THR A 178 -1.17 11.59 -0.19
N ILE A 179 -1.86 10.51 0.20
CA ILE A 179 -1.47 9.14 -0.13
C ILE A 179 -1.74 8.86 -1.61
N LEU A 180 -0.70 8.42 -2.30
CA LEU A 180 -0.77 7.99 -3.70
C LEU A 180 -1.18 6.51 -3.83
N GLY A 181 -0.90 5.70 -2.82
CA GLY A 181 -1.30 4.31 -2.74
C GLY A 181 -0.53 3.50 -1.69
N LYS A 182 -1.06 2.30 -1.40
CA LYS A 182 -0.43 1.27 -0.56
C LYS A 182 0.43 0.37 -1.43
N VAL A 183 1.62 0.06 -0.99
CA VAL A 183 2.50 -0.94 -1.61
C VAL A 183 1.91 -2.33 -1.37
N ILE A 184 1.73 -3.10 -2.44
CA ILE A 184 1.13 -4.44 -2.35
C ILE A 184 2.06 -5.53 -2.89
N PHE A 185 2.95 -5.18 -3.83
CA PHE A 185 3.74 -6.20 -4.51
C PHE A 185 5.08 -5.65 -5.00
N ARG A 186 6.14 -6.45 -4.91
CA ARG A 186 7.46 -6.17 -5.50
C ARG A 186 7.62 -6.95 -6.79
N ILE A 187 7.97 -6.26 -7.87
CA ILE A 187 8.17 -6.87 -9.20
C ILE A 187 9.64 -6.96 -9.62
N SER A 188 10.52 -6.26 -8.93
CA SER A 188 11.96 -6.28 -9.22
C SER A 188 12.76 -6.03 -7.93
N PRO A 189 13.90 -6.70 -7.72
CA PRO A 189 14.54 -7.68 -8.63
C PRO A 189 13.84 -9.05 -8.65
N SER A 190 14.16 -9.88 -9.64
CA SER A 190 13.51 -11.17 -9.86
C SER A 190 13.59 -12.14 -8.67
N GLU A 191 14.68 -12.07 -7.92
CA GLU A 191 14.95 -12.92 -6.75
C GLU A 191 14.08 -12.58 -5.54
N LYS A 192 13.44 -11.39 -5.57
CA LYS A 192 12.63 -10.86 -4.46
C LYS A 192 11.19 -10.57 -4.85
N ILE A 193 10.73 -11.10 -5.98
CA ILE A 193 9.33 -10.91 -6.42
C ILE A 193 8.38 -11.49 -5.38
N GLY A 194 7.37 -10.72 -4.97
CA GLY A 194 6.38 -11.18 -4.00
C GLY A 194 5.53 -10.08 -3.38
N ILE A 195 4.58 -10.51 -2.57
CA ILE A 195 3.74 -9.63 -1.74
C ILE A 195 4.63 -8.99 -0.67
N ILE A 196 4.36 -7.74 -0.38
CA ILE A 196 5.00 -6.99 0.70
C ILE A 196 3.95 -6.76 1.79
N ASN A 197 4.29 -7.18 2.99
CA ASN A 197 3.50 -6.99 4.21
C ASN A 197 4.22 -6.02 5.15
#